data_391eb5dbb3e12f0788d9efe007236e51
#
_entry.id   391eb5dbb3e12f0788d9efe007236e51
#
_cell.length_a   1.000
_cell.length_b   1.000
_cell.length_c   1.000
_cell.angle_alpha   90.00
_cell.angle_beta   90.00
_cell.angle_gamma   90.00
#
_symmetry.space_group_name_H-M   'P 1'
#
loop_
_entity.id
_entity.type
_entity.pdbx_description
1 polymer ?
#
loop_
_entity_poly.entity_id
_entity_poly.type
_entity_poly.pdbx_seq_one_letter_code
_entity_poly.pdbx_strand_id
1 'polypeptide(L)'
;MSLAGKTLFITGASRGIGKAIALRAARDGANVIVAAKTDKPHPRLPGTVHSAVDEIDAAGGTGMACVVDIRFEEQVEEAVGRTAEKFGGIDILVNNASAIFLAGTLDTPMKRFDLMHQVNVRGTYLCSQKCLPHLLSASNAHILNISPPLTMEQQWFAPHVAYTMAKYGMSQCVLGMSAEFKSKQIAVNALWPRTAIATAAVQNLLGGAEAMRCCRKPEIMADAAHWILTQDSSSCTGNFFVDDDVLQTAGITNLDQYAIDPTAELMPDFFL
;
A
#
# COMPACT_ATOMS: atom_id res chain seq x y z
N MET A 1 18.42 2.92 -8.69
CA MET A 1 17.62 3.85 -9.51
C MET A 1 16.83 4.79 -8.59
N SER A 2 16.22 5.84 -9.10
CA SER A 2 15.53 6.89 -8.31
C SER A 2 14.12 7.11 -8.84
N LEU A 3 13.22 7.56 -7.96
CA LEU A 3 11.87 7.97 -8.29
C LEU A 3 11.75 9.48 -8.61
N ALA A 4 12.87 10.17 -8.81
CA ALA A 4 12.91 11.61 -9.14
C ALA A 4 12.03 11.93 -10.36
N GLY A 5 11.12 12.89 -10.21
CA GLY A 5 10.20 13.33 -11.24
C GLY A 5 9.07 12.34 -11.58
N LYS A 6 9.02 11.15 -10.96
CA LYS A 6 7.93 10.20 -11.13
C LYS A 6 6.70 10.64 -10.36
N THR A 7 5.51 10.38 -10.91
CA THR A 7 4.23 10.69 -10.30
C THR A 7 3.61 9.42 -9.70
N LEU A 8 3.49 9.40 -8.36
CA LEU A 8 2.93 8.27 -7.61
C LEU A 8 1.53 8.58 -7.10
N PHE A 9 0.54 7.77 -7.47
CA PHE A 9 -0.80 7.80 -6.90
C PHE A 9 -0.90 6.75 -5.79
N ILE A 10 -0.98 7.19 -4.51
CA ILE A 10 -0.93 6.28 -3.36
C ILE A 10 -2.25 6.34 -2.58
N THR A 11 -2.99 5.23 -2.57
CA THR A 11 -4.23 5.13 -1.81
C THR A 11 -3.97 4.89 -0.33
N GLY A 12 -4.72 5.55 0.55
CA GLY A 12 -4.54 5.43 2.01
C GLY A 12 -3.25 6.06 2.53
N ALA A 13 -2.67 7.03 1.83
CA ALA A 13 -1.36 7.61 2.15
C ALA A 13 -1.36 8.70 3.24
N SER A 14 -2.47 8.96 3.91
CA SER A 14 -2.52 9.96 5.00
C SER A 14 -1.78 9.52 6.26
N ARG A 15 -1.41 8.24 6.40
CA ARG A 15 -0.71 7.64 7.57
C ARG A 15 -0.12 6.27 7.25
N GLY A 16 0.61 5.69 8.24
CA GLY A 16 1.09 4.31 8.22
C GLY A 16 1.97 3.97 7.01
N ILE A 17 1.81 2.77 6.48
CA ILE A 17 2.62 2.24 5.36
C ILE A 17 2.54 3.16 4.13
N GLY A 18 1.34 3.57 3.74
CA GLY A 18 1.15 4.43 2.56
C GLY A 18 1.87 5.78 2.70
N LYS A 19 1.84 6.40 3.90
CA LYS A 19 2.58 7.65 4.16
C LYS A 19 4.09 7.41 4.16
N ALA A 20 4.57 6.32 4.73
CA ALA A 20 5.99 5.99 4.73
C ALA A 20 6.52 5.79 3.28
N ILE A 21 5.78 5.09 2.42
CA ILE A 21 6.10 4.95 0.99
C ILE A 21 6.12 6.32 0.30
N ALA A 22 5.12 7.18 0.59
CA ALA A 22 5.05 8.54 0.08
C ALA A 22 6.29 9.37 0.44
N LEU A 23 6.69 9.36 1.71
CA LEU A 23 7.86 10.08 2.20
C LEU A 23 9.17 9.52 1.63
N ARG A 24 9.25 8.20 1.45
CA ARG A 24 10.43 7.59 0.81
C ARG A 24 10.58 8.03 -0.64
N ALA A 25 9.49 8.06 -1.40
CA ALA A 25 9.50 8.57 -2.77
C ALA A 25 9.78 10.08 -2.84
N ALA A 26 9.25 10.85 -1.91
CA ALA A 26 9.48 12.29 -1.81
C ALA A 26 10.96 12.66 -1.64
N ARG A 27 11.73 11.86 -0.88
CA ARG A 27 13.18 12.05 -0.72
C ARG A 27 13.97 11.95 -2.02
N ASP A 28 13.42 11.28 -3.02
CA ASP A 28 13.98 11.22 -4.37
C ASP A 28 13.55 12.41 -5.25
N GLY A 29 12.62 13.26 -4.78
CA GLY A 29 12.03 14.33 -5.59
C GLY A 29 10.84 13.89 -6.45
N ALA A 30 10.07 12.90 -5.99
CA ALA A 30 8.86 12.44 -6.68
C ALA A 30 7.67 13.37 -6.47
N ASN A 31 6.71 13.33 -7.41
CA ASN A 31 5.36 13.88 -7.24
C ASN A 31 4.49 12.82 -6.55
N VAL A 32 3.83 13.16 -5.46
CA VAL A 32 3.08 12.18 -4.67
C VAL A 32 1.66 12.65 -4.41
N ILE A 33 0.70 11.85 -4.86
CA ILE A 33 -0.72 12.05 -4.61
C ILE A 33 -1.14 11.27 -3.39
N VAL A 34 -1.59 11.99 -2.36
CA VAL A 34 -2.14 11.43 -1.13
C VAL A 34 -3.65 11.23 -1.30
N ALA A 35 -4.06 10.07 -1.81
CA ALA A 35 -5.46 9.75 -2.03
C ALA A 35 -6.04 9.02 -0.80
N ALA A 36 -6.76 9.73 0.07
CA ALA A 36 -7.36 9.14 1.28
C ALA A 36 -8.60 9.93 1.75
N LYS A 37 -9.39 9.33 2.63
CA LYS A 37 -10.64 9.93 3.14
C LYS A 37 -10.45 10.98 4.22
N THR A 38 -9.31 10.99 4.89
CA THR A 38 -9.14 11.78 6.11
C THR A 38 -8.75 13.21 5.75
N ASP A 39 -9.74 14.06 5.63
CA ASP A 39 -9.61 15.50 5.36
C ASP A 39 -9.26 16.29 6.64
N LYS A 40 -9.94 15.97 7.75
CA LYS A 40 -9.80 16.68 9.04
C LYS A 40 -9.14 15.80 10.10
N PRO A 41 -8.45 16.39 11.08
CA PRO A 41 -7.89 15.65 12.20
C PRO A 41 -8.93 14.77 12.91
N HIS A 42 -8.54 13.57 13.29
CA HIS A 42 -9.39 12.62 14.00
C HIS A 42 -8.73 12.20 15.33
N PRO A 43 -9.44 12.14 16.47
CA PRO A 43 -8.83 11.90 17.79
C PRO A 43 -8.06 10.58 17.91
N ARG A 44 -8.44 9.56 17.13
CA ARG A 44 -7.85 8.20 17.19
C ARG A 44 -6.96 7.86 15.98
N LEU A 45 -6.89 8.74 15.00
CA LEU A 45 -6.16 8.46 13.75
C LEU A 45 -5.25 9.64 13.43
N PRO A 46 -3.93 9.47 13.53
CA PRO A 46 -2.98 10.55 13.25
C PRO A 46 -2.97 10.89 11.76
N GLY A 47 -2.74 12.16 11.44
CA GLY A 47 -2.54 12.63 10.07
C GLY A 47 -3.82 12.78 9.23
N THR A 48 -3.73 13.68 8.28
CA THR A 48 -4.75 13.96 7.25
C THR A 48 -4.08 13.92 5.89
N VAL A 49 -4.84 14.04 4.80
CA VAL A 49 -4.26 14.21 3.45
C VAL A 49 -3.39 15.47 3.37
N HIS A 50 -3.76 16.53 4.09
CA HIS A 50 -3.04 17.81 4.09
C HIS A 50 -1.73 17.71 4.86
N SER A 51 -1.75 17.22 6.12
CA SER A 51 -0.53 17.06 6.89
C SER A 51 0.48 16.10 6.25
N ALA A 52 0.00 15.10 5.51
CA ALA A 52 0.87 14.20 4.76
C ALA A 52 1.53 14.92 3.57
N VAL A 53 0.81 15.84 2.90
CA VAL A 53 1.38 16.68 1.83
C VAL A 53 2.44 17.62 2.40
N ASP A 54 2.19 18.28 3.52
CA ASP A 54 3.18 19.14 4.17
C ASP A 54 4.48 18.38 4.47
N GLU A 55 4.37 17.14 4.97
CA GLU A 55 5.53 16.28 5.23
C GLU A 55 6.24 15.83 3.94
N ILE A 56 5.51 15.56 2.85
CA ILE A 56 6.06 15.21 1.53
C ILE A 56 6.87 16.36 0.94
N ASP A 57 6.30 17.57 0.99
CA ASP A 57 6.98 18.78 0.49
C ASP A 57 8.24 19.07 1.32
N ALA A 58 8.16 18.93 2.65
CA ALA A 58 9.33 19.06 3.53
C ALA A 58 10.41 18.00 3.27
N ALA A 59 10.03 16.83 2.77
CA ALA A 59 10.96 15.74 2.43
C ALA A 59 11.62 15.90 1.04
N GLY A 60 11.26 16.92 0.27
CA GLY A 60 11.85 17.24 -1.04
C GLY A 60 11.04 16.76 -2.25
N GLY A 61 9.84 16.22 -2.04
CA GLY A 61 8.90 15.86 -3.10
C GLY A 61 7.96 17.03 -3.46
N THR A 62 6.94 16.72 -4.26
CA THR A 62 5.81 17.62 -4.53
C THR A 62 4.51 16.90 -4.22
N GLY A 63 3.83 17.30 -3.15
CA GLY A 63 2.61 16.68 -2.68
C GLY A 63 1.34 17.21 -3.37
N MET A 64 0.32 16.34 -3.44
CA MET A 64 -1.05 16.71 -3.80
C MET A 64 -2.06 15.98 -2.94
N ALA A 65 -2.88 16.72 -2.20
CA ALA A 65 -3.95 16.15 -1.41
C ALA A 65 -5.18 15.86 -2.27
N CYS A 66 -5.68 14.62 -2.21
CA CYS A 66 -6.95 14.21 -2.80
C CYS A 66 -7.80 13.54 -1.72
N VAL A 67 -8.90 14.19 -1.34
CA VAL A 67 -9.89 13.60 -0.44
C VAL A 67 -10.72 12.60 -1.26
N VAL A 68 -10.45 11.30 -1.08
CA VAL A 68 -11.02 10.23 -1.91
C VAL A 68 -11.44 9.05 -1.05
N ASP A 69 -12.67 8.61 -1.22
CA ASP A 69 -13.09 7.27 -0.83
C ASP A 69 -13.10 6.37 -2.07
N ILE A 70 -12.14 5.44 -2.12
CA ILE A 70 -11.93 4.56 -3.30
C ILE A 70 -13.09 3.60 -3.58
N ARG A 71 -14.15 3.62 -2.77
CA ARG A 71 -15.39 2.89 -3.03
C ARG A 71 -16.26 3.57 -4.09
N PHE A 72 -16.05 4.86 -4.34
CA PHE A 72 -16.84 5.69 -5.26
C PHE A 72 -16.04 5.99 -6.52
N GLU A 73 -16.57 5.55 -7.65
CA GLU A 73 -15.89 5.64 -8.94
C GLU A 73 -15.62 7.09 -9.34
N GLU A 74 -16.60 7.96 -9.14
CA GLU A 74 -16.54 9.37 -9.49
C GLU A 74 -15.40 10.09 -8.77
N GLN A 75 -15.17 9.75 -7.48
CA GLN A 75 -14.12 10.35 -6.68
C GLN A 75 -12.73 9.89 -7.13
N VAL A 76 -12.59 8.61 -7.51
CA VAL A 76 -11.33 8.08 -8.05
C VAL A 76 -11.02 8.71 -9.39
N GLU A 77 -12.02 8.80 -10.27
CA GLU A 77 -11.90 9.37 -11.61
C GLU A 77 -11.51 10.87 -11.55
N GLU A 78 -12.16 11.63 -10.68
CA GLU A 78 -11.81 13.03 -10.43
C GLU A 78 -10.37 13.18 -9.93
N ALA A 79 -9.96 12.37 -8.95
CA ALA A 79 -8.62 12.44 -8.38
C ALA A 79 -7.53 12.07 -9.41
N VAL A 80 -7.77 11.06 -10.23
CA VAL A 80 -6.88 10.65 -11.34
C VAL A 80 -6.79 11.77 -12.38
N GLY A 81 -7.93 12.34 -12.77
CA GLY A 81 -7.98 13.46 -13.73
C GLY A 81 -7.20 14.69 -13.25
N ARG A 82 -7.41 15.11 -12.00
CA ARG A 82 -6.66 16.21 -11.37
C ARG A 82 -5.17 15.92 -11.28
N THR A 83 -4.80 14.65 -11.05
CA THR A 83 -3.38 14.25 -11.05
C THR A 83 -2.75 14.41 -12.41
N ALA A 84 -3.44 13.94 -13.45
CA ALA A 84 -2.97 14.05 -14.83
C ALA A 84 -2.86 15.50 -15.30
N GLU A 85 -3.82 16.35 -14.93
CA GLU A 85 -3.80 17.77 -15.21
C GLU A 85 -2.59 18.48 -14.56
N LYS A 86 -2.31 18.17 -13.29
CA LYS A 86 -1.23 18.83 -12.54
C LYS A 86 0.17 18.33 -12.93
N PHE A 87 0.34 17.01 -13.14
CA PHE A 87 1.65 16.38 -13.29
C PHE A 87 1.88 15.71 -14.66
N GLY A 88 0.90 15.78 -15.57
CA GLY A 88 1.02 15.22 -16.92
C GLY A 88 0.71 13.74 -17.03
N GLY A 89 0.49 13.03 -15.92
CA GLY A 89 0.16 11.60 -15.91
C GLY A 89 0.45 10.94 -14.57
N ILE A 90 0.42 9.60 -14.57
CA ILE A 90 0.74 8.75 -13.43
C ILE A 90 1.71 7.67 -13.89
N ASP A 91 2.87 7.58 -13.24
CA ASP A 91 3.87 6.53 -13.50
C ASP A 91 3.66 5.30 -12.63
N ILE A 92 3.19 5.51 -11.39
CA ILE A 92 3.13 4.47 -10.37
C ILE A 92 1.81 4.57 -9.60
N LEU A 93 1.14 3.42 -9.43
CA LEU A 93 0.01 3.27 -8.53
C LEU A 93 0.41 2.40 -7.34
N VAL A 94 0.11 2.87 -6.11
CA VAL A 94 0.23 2.06 -4.90
C VAL A 94 -1.15 1.85 -4.28
N ASN A 95 -1.68 0.65 -4.37
CA ASN A 95 -2.91 0.22 -3.74
C ASN A 95 -2.62 -0.21 -2.29
N ASN A 96 -2.65 0.77 -1.38
CA ASN A 96 -2.38 0.55 0.04
C ASN A 96 -3.64 0.72 0.92
N ALA A 97 -4.66 1.46 0.48
CA ALA A 97 -5.89 1.61 1.25
C ALA A 97 -6.51 0.24 1.57
N SER A 98 -6.84 0.03 2.85
CA SER A 98 -7.40 -1.25 3.32
C SER A 98 -8.44 -1.03 4.40
N ALA A 99 -9.43 -1.91 4.45
CA ALA A 99 -10.35 -2.10 5.56
C ALA A 99 -10.08 -3.47 6.18
N ILE A 100 -10.12 -3.51 7.51
CA ILE A 100 -9.86 -4.71 8.30
C ILE A 100 -10.97 -4.95 9.31
N PHE A 101 -11.40 -6.21 9.42
CA PHE A 101 -12.24 -6.71 10.49
C PHE A 101 -11.92 -8.19 10.71
N LEU A 102 -11.33 -8.50 11.85
CA LEU A 102 -10.85 -9.83 12.21
C LEU A 102 -11.88 -10.53 13.11
N ALA A 103 -12.72 -11.34 12.49
CA ALA A 103 -13.70 -12.16 13.20
C ALA A 103 -14.05 -13.39 12.38
N GLY A 104 -14.52 -14.43 13.04
CA GLY A 104 -15.05 -15.63 12.41
C GLY A 104 -16.34 -15.37 11.62
N THR A 105 -16.79 -16.38 10.88
CA THR A 105 -17.94 -16.25 9.97
C THR A 105 -19.21 -15.83 10.69
N LEU A 106 -19.48 -16.38 11.87
CA LEU A 106 -20.68 -16.06 12.64
C LEU A 106 -20.69 -14.61 13.14
N ASP A 107 -19.52 -14.09 13.52
CA ASP A 107 -19.35 -12.78 14.16
C ASP A 107 -19.02 -11.65 13.19
N THR A 108 -18.95 -11.94 11.89
CA THR A 108 -18.70 -10.94 10.85
C THR A 108 -20.01 -10.37 10.29
N PRO A 109 -20.44 -9.16 10.69
CA PRO A 109 -21.61 -8.54 10.11
C PRO A 109 -21.41 -8.27 8.62
N MET A 110 -22.45 -8.48 7.79
CA MET A 110 -22.39 -8.23 6.34
C MET A 110 -21.92 -6.82 5.99
N LYS A 111 -22.27 -5.81 6.79
CA LYS A 111 -21.75 -4.44 6.64
C LYS A 111 -20.22 -4.37 6.71
N ARG A 112 -19.57 -5.23 7.52
CA ARG A 112 -18.11 -5.31 7.60
C ARG A 112 -17.52 -6.09 6.45
N PHE A 113 -18.16 -7.19 6.06
CA PHE A 113 -17.83 -7.95 4.87
C PHE A 113 -17.85 -7.05 3.62
N ASP A 114 -18.97 -6.36 3.39
CA ASP A 114 -19.14 -5.45 2.26
C ASP A 114 -18.07 -4.34 2.25
N LEU A 115 -17.82 -3.73 3.42
CA LEU A 115 -16.79 -2.69 3.53
C LEU A 115 -15.40 -3.20 3.13
N MET A 116 -15.00 -4.38 3.62
CA MET A 116 -13.71 -4.98 3.27
C MET A 116 -13.60 -5.26 1.78
N HIS A 117 -14.64 -5.84 1.17
CA HIS A 117 -14.65 -6.15 -0.27
C HIS A 117 -14.70 -4.89 -1.13
N GLN A 118 -15.48 -3.88 -0.74
CA GLN A 118 -15.55 -2.62 -1.45
C GLN A 118 -14.23 -1.84 -1.43
N VAL A 119 -13.52 -1.86 -0.30
CA VAL A 119 -12.23 -1.15 -0.18
C VAL A 119 -11.11 -1.98 -0.77
N ASN A 120 -10.93 -3.22 -0.30
CA ASN A 120 -9.73 -4.01 -0.63
C ASN A 120 -9.79 -4.56 -2.06
N VAL A 121 -10.90 -5.18 -2.45
CA VAL A 121 -11.03 -5.83 -3.78
C VAL A 121 -11.43 -4.81 -4.84
N ARG A 122 -12.66 -4.28 -4.70
CA ARG A 122 -13.22 -3.36 -5.70
C ARG A 122 -12.39 -2.08 -5.83
N GLY A 123 -11.95 -1.50 -4.70
CA GLY A 123 -11.13 -0.29 -4.69
C GLY A 123 -9.78 -0.48 -5.36
N THR A 124 -9.09 -1.60 -5.11
CA THR A 124 -7.84 -1.96 -5.80
C THR A 124 -8.05 -2.09 -7.30
N TYR A 125 -9.09 -2.83 -7.73
CA TYR A 125 -9.39 -2.98 -9.15
C TYR A 125 -9.75 -1.64 -9.80
N LEU A 126 -10.60 -0.84 -9.19
CA LEU A 126 -11.05 0.45 -9.68
C LEU A 126 -9.89 1.44 -9.83
N CYS A 127 -9.04 1.59 -8.81
CA CYS A 127 -7.89 2.49 -8.89
C CYS A 127 -6.91 2.03 -10.00
N SER A 128 -6.69 0.72 -10.13
CA SER A 128 -5.87 0.17 -11.21
C SER A 128 -6.47 0.50 -12.58
N GLN A 129 -7.77 0.26 -12.77
CA GLN A 129 -8.48 0.55 -14.01
C GLN A 129 -8.40 2.03 -14.40
N LYS A 130 -8.62 2.95 -13.45
CA LYS A 130 -8.61 4.40 -13.74
C LYS A 130 -7.20 4.98 -13.95
N CYS A 131 -6.18 4.42 -13.29
CA CYS A 131 -4.79 4.82 -13.52
C CYS A 131 -4.19 4.24 -14.81
N LEU A 132 -4.73 3.11 -15.30
CA LEU A 132 -4.16 2.36 -16.41
C LEU A 132 -3.92 3.18 -17.70
N PRO A 133 -4.82 4.10 -18.16
CA PRO A 133 -4.55 4.92 -19.34
C PRO A 133 -3.26 5.75 -19.23
N HIS A 134 -2.91 6.21 -18.03
CA HIS A 134 -1.69 6.98 -17.75
C HIS A 134 -0.46 6.05 -17.64
N LEU A 135 -0.61 4.91 -16.97
CA LEU A 135 0.44 3.90 -16.84
C LEU A 135 0.89 3.34 -18.20
N LEU A 136 -0.03 3.21 -19.16
CA LEU A 136 0.28 2.79 -20.53
C LEU A 136 1.21 3.77 -21.28
N SER A 137 1.25 5.02 -20.87
CA SER A 137 2.08 6.08 -21.47
C SER A 137 3.36 6.35 -20.66
N ALA A 138 3.49 5.75 -19.49
CA ALA A 138 4.63 5.97 -18.60
C ALA A 138 5.84 5.11 -18.99
N SER A 139 7.03 5.66 -18.80
CA SER A 139 8.27 4.91 -18.94
C SER A 139 8.59 4.14 -17.68
N ASN A 140 8.50 2.88 -17.54
CA ASN A 140 8.69 2.10 -16.31
C ASN A 140 7.50 2.18 -15.35
N ALA A 141 6.32 1.80 -15.85
CA ALA A 141 5.07 1.83 -15.09
C ALA A 141 4.98 0.70 -14.06
N HIS A 142 4.50 1.03 -12.84
CA HIS A 142 4.30 0.05 -11.78
C HIS A 142 2.93 0.17 -11.12
N ILE A 143 2.33 -0.98 -10.80
CA ILE A 143 1.24 -1.12 -9.83
C ILE A 143 1.78 -1.96 -8.68
N LEU A 144 1.75 -1.42 -7.46
CA LEU A 144 2.12 -2.13 -6.25
C LEU A 144 0.90 -2.29 -5.34
N ASN A 145 0.52 -3.52 -5.04
CA ASN A 145 -0.56 -3.82 -4.09
C ASN A 145 0.05 -4.21 -2.73
N ILE A 146 -0.41 -3.57 -1.66
CA ILE A 146 -0.05 -4.01 -0.30
C ILE A 146 -0.95 -5.17 0.07
N SER A 147 -0.56 -6.36 -0.39
CA SER A 147 -1.35 -7.60 -0.27
C SER A 147 -0.44 -8.83 -0.12
N PRO A 148 -0.93 -9.90 0.56
CA PRO A 148 -0.11 -11.05 0.90
C PRO A 148 0.14 -11.99 -0.28
N PRO A 149 1.15 -12.87 -0.18
CA PRO A 149 1.27 -14.04 -1.03
C PRO A 149 0.00 -14.92 -0.95
N LEU A 150 -0.33 -15.58 -2.05
CA LEU A 150 -1.45 -16.52 -2.09
C LEU A 150 -1.02 -17.89 -1.53
N THR A 151 -1.76 -18.38 -0.56
CA THR A 151 -1.62 -19.74 -0.01
C THR A 151 -2.99 -20.37 0.22
N MET A 152 -3.06 -21.70 0.21
CA MET A 152 -4.28 -22.45 0.50
C MET A 152 -4.29 -23.03 1.93
N GLU A 153 -3.40 -22.56 2.79
CA GLU A 153 -3.31 -23.04 4.18
C GLU A 153 -4.50 -22.57 5.00
N GLN A 154 -5.24 -23.53 5.56
CA GLN A 154 -6.49 -23.29 6.28
C GLN A 154 -6.32 -22.36 7.49
N GLN A 155 -5.14 -22.36 8.12
CA GLN A 155 -4.85 -21.49 9.27
C GLN A 155 -5.06 -19.99 8.98
N TRP A 156 -4.87 -19.57 7.71
CA TRP A 156 -5.07 -18.18 7.30
C TRP A 156 -6.52 -17.83 6.94
N PHE A 157 -7.37 -18.84 6.81
CA PHE A 157 -8.79 -18.65 6.54
C PHE A 157 -9.64 -18.77 7.81
N ALA A 158 -9.38 -19.78 8.62
CA ALA A 158 -10.26 -20.18 9.73
C ALA A 158 -10.57 -19.04 10.73
N PRO A 159 -9.61 -18.18 11.15
CA PRO A 159 -9.91 -17.14 12.13
C PRO A 159 -10.69 -15.95 11.57
N HIS A 160 -10.61 -15.67 10.24
CA HIS A 160 -11.13 -14.45 9.64
C HIS A 160 -11.38 -14.58 8.13
N VAL A 161 -12.23 -15.54 7.74
CA VAL A 161 -12.54 -15.86 6.34
C VAL A 161 -12.79 -14.63 5.47
N ALA A 162 -13.65 -13.70 5.93
CA ALA A 162 -14.03 -12.50 5.19
C ALA A 162 -12.84 -11.55 4.91
N TYR A 163 -11.92 -11.41 5.87
CA TYR A 163 -10.73 -10.60 5.70
C TYR A 163 -9.73 -11.24 4.72
N THR A 164 -9.51 -12.56 4.88
CA THR A 164 -8.63 -13.32 3.98
C THR A 164 -9.12 -13.25 2.54
N MET A 165 -10.42 -13.47 2.29
CA MET A 165 -11.02 -13.33 0.97
C MET A 165 -10.77 -11.94 0.38
N ALA A 166 -10.96 -10.88 1.17
CA ALA A 166 -10.77 -9.51 0.70
C ALA A 166 -9.29 -9.19 0.42
N LYS A 167 -8.35 -9.67 1.23
CA LYS A 167 -6.91 -9.48 0.98
C LYS A 167 -6.43 -10.30 -0.23
N TYR A 168 -6.88 -11.54 -0.35
CA TYR A 168 -6.56 -12.38 -1.52
C TYR A 168 -7.18 -11.84 -2.81
N GLY A 169 -8.32 -11.15 -2.75
CA GLY A 169 -8.85 -10.43 -3.90
C GLY A 169 -7.89 -9.36 -4.46
N MET A 170 -7.15 -8.65 -3.59
CA MET A 170 -6.07 -7.75 -4.03
C MET A 170 -4.92 -8.52 -4.68
N SER A 171 -4.54 -9.66 -4.12
CA SER A 171 -3.48 -10.52 -4.64
C SER A 171 -3.86 -11.18 -5.96
N GLN A 172 -5.13 -11.53 -6.15
CA GLN A 172 -5.67 -12.02 -7.43
C GLN A 172 -5.59 -10.95 -8.53
N CYS A 173 -5.75 -9.66 -8.19
CA CYS A 173 -5.49 -8.56 -9.12
C CYS A 173 -4.03 -8.55 -9.58
N VAL A 174 -3.07 -8.81 -8.69
CA VAL A 174 -1.64 -8.94 -9.08
C VAL A 174 -1.45 -10.08 -10.05
N LEU A 175 -1.99 -11.27 -9.73
CA LEU A 175 -1.83 -12.47 -10.55
C LEU A 175 -2.41 -12.29 -11.97
N GLY A 176 -3.62 -11.70 -12.05
CA GLY A 176 -4.28 -11.47 -13.34
C GLY A 176 -3.66 -10.33 -14.14
N MET A 177 -3.51 -9.16 -13.54
CA MET A 177 -3.06 -7.95 -14.23
C MET A 177 -1.58 -8.02 -14.63
N SER A 178 -0.71 -8.73 -13.89
CA SER A 178 0.69 -8.92 -14.28
C SER A 178 0.82 -9.69 -15.60
N ALA A 179 -0.03 -10.68 -15.82
CA ALA A 179 -0.07 -11.43 -17.07
C ALA A 179 -0.73 -10.61 -18.21
N GLU A 180 -1.84 -9.93 -17.92
CA GLU A 180 -2.59 -9.10 -18.88
C GLU A 180 -1.73 -7.97 -19.44
N PHE A 181 -0.96 -7.29 -18.61
CA PHE A 181 -0.19 -6.12 -19.02
C PHE A 181 1.30 -6.39 -19.31
N LYS A 182 1.71 -7.65 -19.29
CA LYS A 182 3.12 -8.03 -19.56
C LYS A 182 3.62 -7.48 -20.90
N SER A 183 2.83 -7.59 -21.98
CA SER A 183 3.19 -7.06 -23.30
C SER A 183 3.22 -5.54 -23.38
N LYS A 184 2.65 -4.85 -22.39
CA LYS A 184 2.63 -3.40 -22.26
C LYS A 184 3.73 -2.89 -21.33
N GLN A 185 4.55 -3.79 -20.78
CA GLN A 185 5.64 -3.47 -19.86
C GLN A 185 5.20 -2.71 -18.61
N ILE A 186 3.98 -2.99 -18.12
CA ILE A 186 3.50 -2.48 -16.83
C ILE A 186 3.73 -3.58 -15.80
N ALA A 187 4.57 -3.30 -14.81
CA ALA A 187 4.80 -4.21 -13.69
C ALA A 187 3.63 -4.17 -12.71
N VAL A 188 3.17 -5.34 -12.29
CA VAL A 188 2.16 -5.47 -11.24
C VAL A 188 2.69 -6.45 -10.20
N ASN A 189 2.92 -5.97 -8.98
CA ASN A 189 3.52 -6.76 -7.90
C ASN A 189 2.74 -6.58 -6.59
N ALA A 190 2.91 -7.53 -5.68
CA ALA A 190 2.48 -7.44 -4.28
C ALA A 190 3.68 -7.21 -3.36
N LEU A 191 3.43 -6.54 -2.23
CA LEU A 191 4.36 -6.44 -1.11
C LEU A 191 3.62 -6.69 0.19
N TRP A 192 4.18 -7.55 1.05
CA TRP A 192 3.61 -7.88 2.35
C TRP A 192 4.69 -7.85 3.43
N PRO A 193 4.38 -7.43 4.67
CA PRO A 193 5.34 -7.44 5.76
C PRO A 193 5.48 -8.85 6.37
N ARG A 194 6.70 -9.26 6.74
CA ARG A 194 6.91 -10.50 7.49
C ARG A 194 6.44 -10.39 8.93
N THR A 195 6.60 -9.22 9.50
CA THR A 195 6.18 -8.95 10.87
C THR A 195 5.22 -7.77 10.90
N ALA A 196 4.40 -7.71 11.93
CA ALA A 196 3.45 -6.61 12.11
C ALA A 196 4.13 -5.24 12.01
N ILE A 197 3.46 -4.31 11.36
CA ILE A 197 3.94 -2.94 11.17
C ILE A 197 3.24 -1.98 12.14
N ALA A 198 4.01 -1.15 12.82
CA ALA A 198 3.53 -0.18 13.79
C ALA A 198 2.62 0.88 13.12
N THR A 199 1.34 0.60 13.12
CA THR A 199 0.31 1.42 12.49
C THR A 199 -0.88 1.63 13.43
N ALA A 200 -1.75 2.58 13.10
CA ALA A 200 -3.00 2.78 13.83
C ALA A 200 -3.90 1.52 13.84
N ALA A 201 -3.76 0.62 12.87
CA ALA A 201 -4.48 -0.66 12.86
C ALA A 201 -3.99 -1.56 14.00
N VAL A 202 -2.69 -1.74 14.17
CA VAL A 202 -2.11 -2.52 15.28
C VAL A 202 -2.47 -1.86 16.62
N GLN A 203 -2.27 -0.55 16.75
CA GLN A 203 -2.58 0.19 17.96
C GLN A 203 -4.05 0.02 18.40
N ASN A 204 -4.98 0.05 17.46
CA ASN A 204 -6.41 0.08 17.79
C ASN A 204 -7.10 -1.29 17.77
N LEU A 205 -6.52 -2.31 17.11
CA LEU A 205 -7.18 -3.60 16.85
C LEU A 205 -6.40 -4.83 17.31
N LEU A 206 -5.07 -4.76 17.48
CA LEU A 206 -4.22 -5.93 17.68
C LEU A 206 -3.46 -5.98 19.02
N GLY A 207 -3.79 -5.12 19.98
CA GLY A 207 -3.19 -5.21 21.32
C GLY A 207 -2.54 -3.92 21.85
N GLY A 208 -2.77 -2.79 21.20
CA GLY A 208 -2.39 -1.48 21.72
C GLY A 208 -0.87 -1.27 21.82
N ALA A 209 -0.44 -0.59 22.89
CA ALA A 209 0.96 -0.20 23.07
C ALA A 209 1.91 -1.42 23.17
N GLU A 210 1.48 -2.52 23.77
CA GLU A 210 2.31 -3.72 23.90
C GLU A 210 2.55 -4.38 22.52
N ALA A 211 1.51 -4.55 21.72
CA ALA A 211 1.66 -5.05 20.36
C ALA A 211 2.53 -4.13 19.50
N MET A 212 2.44 -2.80 19.69
CA MET A 212 3.28 -1.84 18.97
C MET A 212 4.77 -2.02 19.23
N ARG A 213 5.18 -2.42 20.45
CA ARG A 213 6.59 -2.71 20.76
C ARG A 213 7.15 -3.88 19.96
N CYS A 214 6.30 -4.87 19.67
CA CYS A 214 6.64 -6.07 18.91
C CYS A 214 6.56 -5.87 17.39
N CYS A 215 6.48 -4.62 16.91
CA CYS A 215 6.36 -4.29 15.49
C CYS A 215 7.66 -3.75 14.90
N ARG A 216 7.71 -3.79 13.57
CA ARG A 216 8.65 -2.97 12.80
C ARG A 216 8.02 -1.64 12.39
N LYS A 217 8.85 -0.65 12.15
CA LYS A 217 8.46 0.68 11.66
C LYS A 217 7.95 0.58 10.21
N PRO A 218 7.01 1.44 9.78
CA PRO A 218 6.53 1.49 8.38
C PRO A 218 7.63 1.73 7.34
N GLU A 219 8.78 2.24 7.75
CA GLU A 219 9.93 2.51 6.91
C GLU A 219 10.49 1.25 6.24
N ILE A 220 10.36 0.07 6.85
CA ILE A 220 10.78 -1.19 6.22
C ILE A 220 9.98 -1.46 4.94
N MET A 221 8.67 -1.24 5.01
CA MET A 221 7.79 -1.38 3.84
C MET A 221 8.07 -0.30 2.79
N ALA A 222 8.45 0.90 3.23
CA ALA A 222 8.76 2.01 2.34
C ALA A 222 10.06 1.76 1.55
N ASP A 223 11.10 1.28 2.20
CA ASP A 223 12.37 0.96 1.56
C ASP A 223 12.24 -0.26 0.62
N ALA A 224 11.49 -1.29 1.03
CA ALA A 224 11.17 -2.42 0.15
C ALA A 224 10.33 -1.98 -1.07
N ALA A 225 9.30 -1.16 -0.87
CA ALA A 225 8.50 -0.62 -1.97
C ALA A 225 9.37 0.22 -2.92
N HIS A 226 10.27 1.06 -2.40
CA HIS A 226 11.17 1.85 -3.21
C HIS A 226 12.06 0.96 -4.10
N TRP A 227 12.64 -0.10 -3.54
CA TRP A 227 13.44 -1.05 -4.32
C TRP A 227 12.62 -1.66 -5.45
N ILE A 228 11.39 -2.15 -5.18
CA ILE A 228 10.51 -2.74 -6.19
C ILE A 228 10.17 -1.74 -7.29
N LEU A 229 9.77 -0.52 -6.92
CA LEU A 229 9.32 0.52 -7.84
C LEU A 229 10.45 1.12 -8.69
N THR A 230 11.69 0.85 -8.35
CA THR A 230 12.88 1.25 -9.12
C THR A 230 13.43 0.14 -9.99
N GLN A 231 12.86 -1.08 -9.98
CA GLN A 231 13.25 -2.15 -10.91
C GLN A 231 12.71 -1.88 -12.31
N ASP A 232 13.22 -2.62 -13.30
CA ASP A 232 12.71 -2.60 -14.66
C ASP A 232 11.32 -3.27 -14.71
N SER A 233 10.30 -2.52 -15.11
CA SER A 233 8.91 -2.98 -15.17
C SER A 233 8.69 -4.12 -16.18
N SER A 234 9.56 -4.25 -17.18
CA SER A 234 9.48 -5.33 -18.17
C SER A 234 9.84 -6.71 -17.60
N SER A 235 10.63 -6.75 -16.53
CA SER A 235 11.16 -7.98 -15.93
C SER A 235 10.68 -8.23 -14.49
N CYS A 236 10.43 -7.17 -13.71
CA CYS A 236 10.01 -7.26 -12.32
C CYS A 236 8.47 -7.18 -12.20
N THR A 237 7.75 -8.23 -12.61
CA THR A 237 6.28 -8.28 -12.58
C THR A 237 5.76 -9.66 -12.15
N GLY A 238 4.58 -9.71 -11.53
CA GLY A 238 3.94 -10.94 -11.07
C GLY A 238 4.49 -11.50 -9.77
N ASN A 239 5.27 -10.73 -9.02
CA ASN A 239 5.91 -11.20 -7.80
C ASN A 239 5.05 -10.88 -6.58
N PHE A 240 5.17 -11.74 -5.58
CA PHE A 240 4.63 -11.57 -4.23
C PHE A 240 5.83 -11.42 -3.28
N PHE A 241 6.22 -10.18 -3.08
CA PHE A 241 7.39 -9.84 -2.29
C PHE A 241 7.08 -9.80 -0.79
N VAL A 242 8.09 -10.16 0.01
CA VAL A 242 8.09 -9.94 1.46
C VAL A 242 9.16 -8.88 1.77
N ASP A 243 8.84 -7.96 2.66
CA ASP A 243 9.65 -6.75 2.91
C ASP A 243 11.12 -7.03 3.24
N ASP A 244 11.37 -7.93 4.18
CA ASP A 244 12.74 -8.27 4.61
C ASP A 244 13.52 -9.04 3.54
N ASP A 245 12.89 -9.92 2.76
CA ASP A 245 13.54 -10.62 1.64
C ASP A 245 13.97 -9.62 0.55
N VAL A 246 13.12 -8.62 0.28
CA VAL A 246 13.46 -7.52 -0.65
C VAL A 246 14.66 -6.74 -0.16
N LEU A 247 14.69 -6.36 1.13
CA LEU A 247 15.79 -5.59 1.69
C LEU A 247 17.08 -6.38 1.72
N GLN A 248 17.04 -7.68 2.03
CA GLN A 248 18.21 -8.55 1.92
C GLN A 248 18.75 -8.60 0.48
N THR A 249 17.85 -8.72 -0.52
CA THR A 249 18.22 -8.65 -1.94
C THR A 249 18.84 -7.29 -2.31
N ALA A 250 18.37 -6.21 -1.69
CA ALA A 250 18.92 -4.86 -1.82
C ALA A 250 20.28 -4.66 -1.09
N GLY A 251 20.77 -5.66 -0.36
CA GLY A 251 22.02 -5.59 0.41
C GLY A 251 21.86 -4.98 1.82
N ILE A 252 20.62 -4.78 2.27
CA ILE A 252 20.32 -4.27 3.62
C ILE A 252 20.12 -5.47 4.55
N THR A 253 21.17 -5.84 5.29
CA THR A 253 21.16 -7.04 6.15
C THR A 253 20.84 -6.74 7.62
N ASN A 254 21.11 -5.52 8.09
CA ASN A 254 20.75 -5.12 9.45
C ASN A 254 19.33 -4.53 9.46
N LEU A 255 18.38 -5.32 9.94
CA LEU A 255 16.97 -4.95 10.03
C LEU A 255 16.57 -4.42 11.42
N ASP A 256 17.46 -4.41 12.40
CA ASP A 256 17.18 -3.94 13.78
C ASP A 256 16.78 -2.47 13.81
N GLN A 257 17.31 -1.67 12.88
CA GLN A 257 16.95 -0.26 12.71
C GLN A 257 15.44 -0.03 12.48
N TYR A 258 14.74 -1.05 11.96
CA TYR A 258 13.30 -1.00 11.73
C TYR A 258 12.47 -1.48 12.93
N ALA A 259 13.05 -2.12 13.95
CA ALA A 259 12.32 -2.50 15.14
C ALA A 259 11.84 -1.26 15.91
N ILE A 260 10.63 -1.31 16.46
CA ILE A 260 10.16 -0.28 17.42
C ILE A 260 10.92 -0.43 18.72
N ASP A 261 11.02 -1.65 19.22
CA ASP A 261 11.84 -2.02 20.37
C ASP A 261 12.76 -3.18 19.97
N PRO A 262 14.07 -2.96 19.79
CA PRO A 262 15.01 -4.01 19.40
C PRO A 262 15.15 -5.15 20.40
N THR A 263 14.65 -5.00 21.62
CA THR A 263 14.70 -6.03 22.67
C THR A 263 13.43 -6.89 22.72
N ALA A 264 12.36 -6.47 22.03
CA ALA A 264 11.11 -7.22 21.98
C ALA A 264 11.14 -8.28 20.88
N GLU A 265 10.51 -9.42 21.13
CA GLU A 265 10.27 -10.42 20.10
C GLU A 265 9.26 -9.86 19.08
N LEU A 266 9.62 -9.93 17.81
CA LEU A 266 8.78 -9.39 16.74
C LEU A 266 7.54 -10.28 16.54
N MET A 267 6.38 -9.65 16.43
CA MET A 267 5.11 -10.32 16.16
C MET A 267 5.02 -10.66 14.66
N PRO A 268 4.87 -11.93 14.26
CA PRO A 268 4.62 -12.29 12.87
C PRO A 268 3.35 -11.64 12.33
N ASP A 269 3.35 -11.26 11.05
CA ASP A 269 2.13 -10.83 10.38
C ASP A 269 1.37 -12.06 9.84
N PHE A 270 0.14 -11.83 9.37
CA PHE A 270 -0.69 -12.87 8.77
C PHE A 270 -0.14 -13.35 7.42
N PHE A 271 -0.48 -14.56 7.01
CA PHE A 271 -0.27 -15.12 5.67
C PHE A 271 1.18 -15.54 5.32
N LEU A 272 2.09 -15.58 6.31
CA LEU A 272 3.46 -16.05 6.12
C LEU A 272 3.85 -17.13 7.12
#